data_300e213134bb025db49e804f2097616b
#
_entry.id   300e213134bb025db49e804f2097616b
#
_cell.length_a   1.000
_cell.length_b   1.000
_cell.length_c   1.000
_cell.angle_alpha   90.00
_cell.angle_beta   90.00
_cell.angle_gamma   90.00
#
_symmetry.space_group_name_H-M   'P 1'
#
loop_
_entity.id
_entity.type
_entity.pdbx_description
1 polymer ?
#
loop_
_entity_poly.entity_id
_entity_poly.type
_entity_poly.pdbx_seq_one_letter_code
_entity_poly.pdbx_strand_id
1 'polypeptide(L)'
;LIPVTWAYIEMTPNPPAFLAVIGLFVCAITIGGAVYMTVYQGQSYARLFQLFTNLSPTILLMSVFPFISGTLNSQSIGNSRELMVVLAVSVTVPWIASTVSMPVYEPLATVDRRDTALFYRSFCQLWPPLLLCSIPVVGLFALVMLSVKGWGVSETGFFMVGVFTNMLFSQAIIPAQETKRFGYIFFSWVFYAAFMFWMPQLWFLAPVFALLPHLVLLNSALIGLFQPRALNPSRITRELLRGALYGAVLWADKFLLVLIYAGEINIFVVYVALIPMVLAQGVYFASQLDILTRSMEGIRAMIDQAPCNELSTQSGGISSSVEQSVASTTLIASGLGLGMMLISAIMGMDHNTEVLALVLAPIVFLMLMLLIFELSQLQQHRTAEILSAIHIAVVTISLIALPIPAAYFSLIIVDIVLTYLALRSCRGAFADAPYELFWKEAAKW
;
A
#
# COMPACT_ATOMS: atom_id res chain seq x y z
N LEU A 1 -9.32 14.45 -7.28
CA LEU A 1 -10.70 14.69 -6.82
C LEU A 1 -11.47 15.58 -7.79
N ILE A 2 -10.95 16.76 -8.18
CA ILE A 2 -11.64 17.72 -9.08
C ILE A 2 -12.02 17.11 -10.44
N PRO A 3 -11.15 16.36 -11.16
CA PRO A 3 -11.55 15.74 -12.44
C PRO A 3 -12.55 14.60 -12.27
N VAL A 4 -12.47 13.86 -11.17
CA VAL A 4 -13.41 12.76 -10.85
C VAL A 4 -14.79 13.31 -10.52
N THR A 5 -14.85 14.40 -9.75
CA THR A 5 -16.10 15.13 -9.47
C THR A 5 -16.70 15.75 -10.74
N TRP A 6 -15.86 16.26 -11.64
CA TRP A 6 -16.32 16.86 -12.92
C TRP A 6 -16.92 15.82 -13.86
N ALA A 7 -16.21 14.71 -14.12
CA ALA A 7 -16.70 13.62 -14.96
C ALA A 7 -18.01 13.00 -14.41
N TYR A 8 -18.21 13.09 -13.11
CA TYR A 8 -19.39 12.60 -12.43
C TYR A 8 -20.58 13.59 -12.50
N ILE A 9 -20.32 14.91 -12.41
CA ILE A 9 -21.32 15.97 -12.54
C ILE A 9 -21.98 15.96 -13.94
N GLU A 10 -21.23 15.58 -14.99
CA GLU A 10 -21.78 15.44 -16.34
C GLU A 10 -22.69 14.21 -16.50
N MET A 11 -22.67 13.23 -15.58
CA MET A 11 -23.42 11.99 -15.69
C MET A 11 -24.78 11.98 -14.95
N THR A 12 -25.10 13.00 -14.14
CA THR A 12 -26.32 12.99 -13.31
C THR A 12 -27.18 14.25 -13.44
N PRO A 13 -28.46 14.12 -13.79
CA PRO A 13 -29.38 15.25 -13.79
C PRO A 13 -29.83 15.61 -12.36
N ASN A 14 -29.42 16.79 -11.88
CA ASN A 14 -29.91 17.47 -10.67
C ASN A 14 -29.65 16.79 -9.30
N PRO A 15 -28.41 16.71 -8.81
CA PRO A 15 -28.16 16.43 -7.40
C PRO A 15 -28.52 17.66 -6.54
N PRO A 16 -28.98 17.49 -5.29
CA PRO A 16 -29.16 18.61 -4.36
C PRO A 16 -27.81 19.27 -4.05
N ALA A 17 -27.54 20.39 -4.72
CA ALA A 17 -26.26 21.10 -4.70
C ALA A 17 -25.72 21.38 -3.28
N PHE A 18 -26.61 21.52 -2.30
CA PHE A 18 -26.29 21.73 -0.90
C PHE A 18 -25.44 20.59 -0.28
N LEU A 19 -25.75 19.35 -0.56
CA LEU A 19 -25.01 18.21 -0.02
C LEU A 19 -23.62 18.07 -0.69
N ALA A 20 -23.46 18.38 -2.01
CA ALA A 20 -22.16 18.43 -2.70
C ALA A 20 -21.24 19.43 -2.01
N VAL A 21 -21.77 20.59 -1.67
CA VAL A 21 -21.02 21.62 -0.95
C VAL A 21 -20.56 21.09 0.42
N ILE A 22 -21.43 20.38 1.16
CA ILE A 22 -21.05 19.77 2.45
C ILE A 22 -19.96 18.70 2.24
N GLY A 23 -20.11 17.80 1.28
CA GLY A 23 -19.11 16.76 0.98
C GLY A 23 -17.76 17.36 0.59
N LEU A 24 -17.74 18.35 -0.29
CA LEU A 24 -16.54 19.10 -0.66
C LEU A 24 -15.91 19.81 0.54
N PHE A 25 -16.73 20.41 1.42
CA PHE A 25 -16.28 21.08 2.62
C PHE A 25 -15.65 20.11 3.63
N VAL A 26 -16.26 18.93 3.86
CA VAL A 26 -15.70 17.87 4.71
C VAL A 26 -14.37 17.36 4.13
N CYS A 27 -14.30 17.11 2.83
CA CYS A 27 -13.06 16.72 2.17
C CYS A 27 -11.99 17.82 2.29
N ALA A 28 -12.35 19.09 2.07
CA ALA A 28 -11.43 20.21 2.17
C ALA A 28 -10.89 20.39 3.60
N ILE A 29 -11.75 20.30 4.63
CA ILE A 29 -11.33 20.34 6.04
C ILE A 29 -10.41 19.18 6.36
N THR A 30 -10.75 17.96 5.91
CA THR A 30 -9.94 16.75 6.20
C THR A 30 -8.58 16.84 5.52
N ILE A 31 -8.54 17.23 4.24
CA ILE A 31 -7.29 17.45 3.50
C ILE A 31 -6.50 18.61 4.12
N GLY A 32 -7.16 19.72 4.42
CA GLY A 32 -6.53 20.87 5.08
C GLY A 32 -5.96 20.53 6.45
N GLY A 33 -6.67 19.74 7.25
CA GLY A 33 -6.21 19.20 8.54
C GLY A 33 -5.01 18.26 8.38
N ALA A 34 -5.04 17.36 7.39
CA ALA A 34 -3.92 16.47 7.08
C ALA A 34 -2.67 17.26 6.63
N VAL A 35 -2.85 18.25 5.75
CA VAL A 35 -1.77 19.16 5.32
C VAL A 35 -1.26 19.99 6.51
N TYR A 36 -2.15 20.55 7.34
CA TYR A 36 -1.78 21.29 8.53
C TYR A 36 -0.95 20.44 9.49
N MET A 37 -1.39 19.20 9.80
CA MET A 37 -0.62 18.30 10.65
C MET A 37 0.75 17.96 10.05
N THR A 38 0.82 17.80 8.73
CA THR A 38 2.08 17.51 8.02
C THR A 38 3.05 18.69 8.04
N VAL A 39 2.55 19.92 7.96
CA VAL A 39 3.35 21.16 7.88
C VAL A 39 3.70 21.71 9.25
N TYR A 40 2.71 21.75 10.16
CA TYR A 40 2.83 22.42 11.48
C TYR A 40 3.77 21.71 12.45
N GLN A 41 4.05 20.41 12.23
CA GLN A 41 5.05 19.68 13.01
C GLN A 41 6.50 20.13 12.70
N GLY A 42 6.69 21.31 12.17
CA GLY A 42 7.99 22.01 12.07
C GLY A 42 8.93 21.50 11.00
N GLN A 43 8.39 20.81 10.00
CA GLN A 43 9.24 20.24 8.97
C GLN A 43 8.89 20.77 7.58
N SER A 44 9.94 21.12 6.89
CA SER A 44 10.03 21.81 5.62
C SER A 44 9.17 21.21 4.49
N TYR A 45 9.04 21.96 3.39
CA TYR A 45 8.46 21.58 2.10
C TYR A 45 8.78 20.15 1.62
N ALA A 46 9.86 19.53 2.13
CA ALA A 46 10.23 18.16 1.83
C ALA A 46 9.14 17.13 2.21
N ARG A 47 8.42 17.33 3.31
CA ARG A 47 7.32 16.42 3.70
C ARG A 47 6.09 16.58 2.83
N LEU A 48 5.75 17.81 2.44
CA LEU A 48 4.69 18.02 1.47
C LEU A 48 5.02 17.35 0.14
N PHE A 49 6.27 17.48 -0.32
CA PHE A 49 6.72 16.83 -1.54
C PHE A 49 6.70 15.29 -1.41
N GLN A 50 7.08 14.75 -0.26
CA GLN A 50 6.96 13.32 0.03
C GLN A 50 5.49 12.87 0.00
N LEU A 51 4.59 13.62 0.63
CA LEU A 51 3.15 13.34 0.58
C LEU A 51 2.63 13.33 -0.87
N PHE A 52 2.95 14.37 -1.64
CA PHE A 52 2.59 14.43 -3.06
C PHE A 52 3.14 13.26 -3.85
N THR A 53 4.37 12.85 -3.59
CA THR A 53 5.00 11.70 -4.25
C THR A 53 4.30 10.41 -3.89
N ASN A 54 3.95 10.21 -2.62
CA ASN A 54 3.21 9.03 -2.17
C ASN A 54 1.79 8.95 -2.76
N LEU A 55 1.18 10.10 -3.03
CA LEU A 55 -0.16 10.18 -3.64
C LEU A 55 -0.13 10.19 -5.17
N SER A 56 1.02 10.46 -5.77
CA SER A 56 1.15 10.59 -7.24
C SER A 56 0.66 9.36 -8.02
N PRO A 57 0.88 8.11 -7.59
CA PRO A 57 0.33 6.94 -8.27
C PRO A 57 -1.19 7.03 -8.41
N THR A 58 -1.86 7.27 -7.27
CA THR A 58 -3.31 7.31 -7.22
C THR A 58 -3.87 8.48 -8.02
N ILE A 59 -3.30 9.69 -7.85
CA ILE A 59 -3.76 10.90 -8.55
C ILE A 59 -3.58 10.75 -10.06
N LEU A 60 -2.39 10.34 -10.50
CA LEU A 60 -2.06 10.26 -11.92
C LEU A 60 -2.84 9.14 -12.62
N LEU A 61 -2.88 7.94 -12.03
CA LEU A 61 -3.60 6.83 -12.65
C LEU A 61 -5.11 7.05 -12.68
N MET A 62 -5.70 7.60 -11.62
CA MET A 62 -7.13 7.94 -11.62
C MET A 62 -7.46 9.08 -12.60
N SER A 63 -6.53 10.00 -12.83
CA SER A 63 -6.72 11.06 -13.84
C SER A 63 -6.67 10.53 -15.28
N VAL A 64 -5.86 9.52 -15.55
CA VAL A 64 -5.70 8.94 -16.90
C VAL A 64 -6.79 7.90 -17.19
N PHE A 65 -7.22 7.14 -16.19
CA PHE A 65 -8.13 6.00 -16.36
C PHE A 65 -9.44 6.33 -17.12
N PRO A 66 -10.15 7.45 -16.87
CA PRO A 66 -11.37 7.77 -17.63
C PRO A 66 -11.15 7.89 -19.13
N PHE A 67 -9.96 8.39 -19.55
CA PHE A 67 -9.64 8.59 -20.97
C PHE A 67 -9.29 7.28 -21.69
N ILE A 68 -8.71 6.31 -20.98
CA ILE A 68 -8.23 5.05 -21.58
C ILE A 68 -9.22 3.91 -21.43
N SER A 69 -10.14 3.97 -20.46
CA SER A 69 -11.07 2.88 -20.13
C SER A 69 -11.94 2.47 -21.31
N GLY A 70 -12.41 3.42 -22.12
CA GLY A 70 -13.16 3.15 -23.35
C GLY A 70 -12.38 2.34 -24.37
N THR A 71 -11.10 2.69 -24.59
CA THR A 71 -10.21 1.98 -25.51
C THR A 71 -9.94 0.55 -25.02
N LEU A 72 -9.61 0.38 -23.72
CA LEU A 72 -9.35 -0.92 -23.10
C LEU A 72 -10.61 -1.81 -23.07
N ASN A 73 -11.79 -1.21 -22.95
CA ASN A 73 -13.06 -1.95 -22.94
C ASN A 73 -13.49 -2.41 -24.34
N SER A 74 -13.05 -1.70 -25.40
CA SER A 74 -13.33 -2.07 -26.81
C SER A 74 -12.44 -3.18 -27.33
N GLN A 75 -11.34 -3.49 -26.66
CA GLN A 75 -10.39 -4.52 -27.05
C GLN A 75 -10.57 -5.78 -26.23
N SER A 76 -10.19 -6.93 -26.81
CA SER A 76 -10.25 -8.22 -26.15
C SER A 76 -8.88 -8.91 -26.18
N ILE A 77 -8.55 -9.59 -25.10
CA ILE A 77 -7.41 -10.49 -24.98
C ILE A 77 -8.02 -11.89 -24.74
N GLY A 78 -7.90 -12.78 -25.73
CA GLY A 78 -8.56 -14.08 -25.69
C GLY A 78 -10.11 -13.93 -25.59
N ASN A 79 -10.68 -14.51 -24.56
CA ASN A 79 -12.13 -14.45 -24.30
C ASN A 79 -12.55 -13.32 -23.33
N SER A 80 -11.59 -12.55 -22.82
CA SER A 80 -11.83 -11.49 -21.84
C SER A 80 -11.61 -10.11 -22.46
N ARG A 81 -12.33 -9.10 -21.95
CA ARG A 81 -12.03 -7.71 -22.29
C ARG A 81 -10.69 -7.31 -21.71
N GLU A 82 -9.89 -6.57 -22.46
CA GLU A 82 -8.57 -6.11 -22.02
C GLU A 82 -8.64 -5.33 -20.70
N LEU A 83 -9.67 -4.50 -20.53
CA LEU A 83 -9.94 -3.77 -19.30
C LEU A 83 -9.97 -4.71 -18.07
N MET A 84 -10.54 -5.92 -18.18
CA MET A 84 -10.61 -6.87 -17.06
C MET A 84 -9.22 -7.39 -16.68
N VAL A 85 -8.35 -7.62 -17.66
CA VAL A 85 -6.96 -8.05 -17.41
C VAL A 85 -6.18 -6.92 -16.73
N VAL A 86 -6.32 -5.68 -17.21
CA VAL A 86 -5.71 -4.49 -16.60
C VAL A 86 -6.15 -4.32 -15.15
N LEU A 87 -7.44 -4.47 -14.89
CA LEU A 87 -8.00 -4.35 -13.54
C LEU A 87 -7.49 -5.46 -12.61
N ALA A 88 -7.45 -6.69 -13.10
CA ALA A 88 -6.87 -7.80 -12.33
C ALA A 88 -5.40 -7.54 -11.98
N VAL A 89 -4.60 -7.02 -12.93
CA VAL A 89 -3.22 -6.61 -12.67
C VAL A 89 -3.18 -5.50 -11.61
N SER A 90 -4.01 -4.48 -11.74
CA SER A 90 -3.98 -3.31 -10.85
C SER A 90 -4.34 -3.61 -9.40
N VAL A 91 -5.22 -4.57 -9.12
CA VAL A 91 -5.52 -5.01 -7.75
C VAL A 91 -4.50 -6.01 -7.20
N THR A 92 -3.82 -6.74 -8.09
CA THR A 92 -2.81 -7.73 -7.71
C THR A 92 -1.46 -7.10 -7.41
N VAL A 93 -1.08 -6.08 -8.19
CA VAL A 93 0.23 -5.41 -8.10
C VAL A 93 0.55 -4.88 -6.71
N PRO A 94 -0.32 -4.16 -5.98
CA PRO A 94 0.01 -3.66 -4.64
C PRO A 94 0.26 -4.80 -3.64
N TRP A 95 -0.46 -5.90 -3.74
CA TRP A 95 -0.23 -7.08 -2.91
C TRP A 95 1.13 -7.72 -3.22
N ILE A 96 1.41 -7.98 -4.50
CA ILE A 96 2.71 -8.54 -4.91
C ILE A 96 3.85 -7.57 -4.59
N ALA A 97 3.69 -6.26 -4.79
CA ALA A 97 4.70 -5.28 -4.44
C ALA A 97 5.09 -5.35 -2.96
N SER A 98 4.11 -5.45 -2.05
CA SER A 98 4.36 -5.68 -0.63
C SER A 98 5.11 -6.99 -0.37
N THR A 99 4.71 -8.07 -1.05
CA THR A 99 5.31 -9.40 -0.93
C THR A 99 6.78 -9.39 -1.33
N VAL A 100 7.11 -8.85 -2.50
CA VAL A 100 8.45 -8.94 -3.08
C VAL A 100 9.42 -7.86 -2.60
N SER A 101 8.91 -6.81 -1.95
CA SER A 101 9.74 -5.76 -1.36
C SER A 101 10.32 -6.15 -0.01
N MET A 102 9.61 -6.95 0.80
CA MET A 102 10.07 -7.34 2.14
C MET A 102 11.47 -7.98 2.15
N PRO A 103 11.82 -8.93 1.28
CA PRO A 103 13.15 -9.52 1.26
C PRO A 103 14.28 -8.54 0.90
N VAL A 104 13.93 -7.38 0.31
CA VAL A 104 14.91 -6.36 -0.10
C VAL A 104 15.37 -5.52 1.10
N TYR A 105 14.44 -5.19 2.01
CA TYR A 105 14.71 -4.27 3.11
C TYR A 105 15.71 -4.81 4.14
N GLU A 106 15.61 -6.08 4.48
CA GLU A 106 16.43 -6.66 5.56
C GLU A 106 17.95 -6.66 5.24
N PRO A 107 18.41 -7.13 4.05
CA PRO A 107 19.82 -7.06 3.70
C PRO A 107 20.33 -5.63 3.54
N LEU A 108 19.46 -4.69 3.14
CA LEU A 108 19.80 -3.28 2.99
C LEU A 108 19.82 -2.52 4.32
N ALA A 109 19.14 -3.01 5.35
CA ALA A 109 19.11 -2.37 6.67
C ALA A 109 20.50 -2.26 7.33
N THR A 110 21.44 -3.13 6.95
CA THR A 110 22.82 -3.12 7.44
C THR A 110 23.76 -2.19 6.67
N VAL A 111 23.29 -1.63 5.54
CA VAL A 111 24.10 -0.74 4.68
C VAL A 111 23.82 0.71 5.06
N ASP A 112 24.90 1.50 5.24
CA ASP A 112 24.76 2.92 5.57
C ASP A 112 24.08 3.67 4.40
N ARG A 113 22.92 4.24 4.66
CA ARG A 113 22.14 5.02 3.69
C ARG A 113 22.79 6.37 3.35
N ARG A 114 23.73 6.85 4.17
CA ARG A 114 24.47 8.09 3.92
C ARG A 114 25.50 7.91 2.81
N ASP A 115 26.09 6.71 2.70
CA ASP A 115 26.88 6.33 1.53
C ASP A 115 25.96 5.80 0.43
N THR A 116 25.39 6.75 -0.33
CA THR A 116 24.43 6.42 -1.40
C THR A 116 25.05 5.55 -2.50
N ALA A 117 26.35 5.68 -2.78
CA ALA A 117 27.04 4.90 -3.80
C ALA A 117 27.14 3.42 -3.39
N LEU A 118 27.56 3.16 -2.14
CA LEU A 118 27.60 1.82 -1.57
C LEU A 118 26.18 1.22 -1.48
N PHE A 119 25.19 2.02 -1.06
CA PHE A 119 23.81 1.59 -0.94
C PHE A 119 23.24 1.15 -2.30
N TYR A 120 23.38 1.97 -3.35
CA TYR A 120 22.88 1.65 -4.69
C TYR A 120 23.59 0.43 -5.29
N ARG A 121 24.92 0.31 -5.08
CA ARG A 121 25.65 -0.86 -5.53
C ARG A 121 25.19 -2.13 -4.82
N SER A 122 24.98 -2.07 -3.50
CA SER A 122 24.48 -3.19 -2.71
C SER A 122 23.07 -3.62 -3.16
N PHE A 123 22.18 -2.64 -3.45
CA PHE A 123 20.87 -2.92 -4.03
C PHE A 123 20.99 -3.62 -5.39
N CYS A 124 21.81 -3.09 -6.30
CA CYS A 124 21.99 -3.70 -7.63
C CYS A 124 22.55 -5.13 -7.56
N GLN A 125 23.38 -5.45 -6.56
CA GLN A 125 23.88 -6.82 -6.33
C GLN A 125 22.81 -7.77 -5.81
N LEU A 126 21.85 -7.26 -5.02
CA LEU A 126 20.77 -8.04 -4.44
C LEU A 126 19.58 -8.21 -5.40
N TRP A 127 19.37 -7.25 -6.29
CA TRP A 127 18.16 -7.17 -7.11
C TRP A 127 17.94 -8.35 -8.04
N PRO A 128 18.93 -8.84 -8.87
CA PRO A 128 18.70 -9.95 -9.76
C PRO A 128 18.27 -11.25 -9.07
N PRO A 129 18.93 -11.72 -8.00
CA PRO A 129 18.50 -12.93 -7.32
C PRO A 129 17.15 -12.76 -6.59
N LEU A 130 16.85 -11.56 -6.06
CA LEU A 130 15.54 -11.28 -5.46
C LEU A 130 14.42 -11.28 -6.51
N LEU A 131 14.70 -10.70 -7.68
CA LEU A 131 13.77 -10.73 -8.80
C LEU A 131 13.44 -12.15 -9.22
N LEU A 132 14.46 -13.02 -9.37
CA LEU A 132 14.27 -14.42 -9.68
C LEU A 132 13.45 -15.17 -8.62
N CYS A 133 13.70 -14.92 -7.34
CA CYS A 133 12.91 -15.48 -6.25
C CYS A 133 11.46 -14.99 -6.22
N SER A 134 11.17 -13.85 -6.84
CA SER A 134 9.83 -13.25 -6.91
C SER A 134 8.97 -13.80 -8.06
N ILE A 135 9.58 -14.39 -9.09
CA ILE A 135 8.86 -14.98 -10.24
C ILE A 135 7.83 -16.04 -9.82
N PRO A 136 8.13 -16.99 -8.90
CA PRO A 136 7.16 -17.97 -8.45
C PRO A 136 5.91 -17.36 -7.81
N VAL A 137 6.04 -16.18 -7.17
CA VAL A 137 4.90 -15.47 -6.59
C VAL A 137 3.96 -15.00 -7.70
N VAL A 138 4.49 -14.40 -8.76
CA VAL A 138 3.71 -14.01 -9.95
C VAL A 138 3.03 -15.22 -10.57
N GLY A 139 3.76 -16.33 -10.70
CA GLY A 139 3.23 -17.60 -11.20
C GLY A 139 2.07 -18.15 -10.36
N LEU A 140 2.14 -18.02 -9.04
CA LEU A 140 1.06 -18.44 -8.13
C LEU A 140 -0.23 -17.64 -8.38
N PHE A 141 -0.16 -16.33 -8.48
CA PHE A 141 -1.32 -15.49 -8.78
C PHE A 141 -1.87 -15.78 -10.18
N ALA A 142 -1.00 -16.00 -11.17
CA ALA A 142 -1.40 -16.38 -12.52
C ALA A 142 -2.09 -17.76 -12.55
N LEU A 143 -1.60 -18.72 -11.76
CA LEU A 143 -2.23 -20.05 -11.62
C LEU A 143 -3.64 -19.93 -11.02
N VAL A 144 -3.84 -19.06 -10.05
CA VAL A 144 -5.17 -18.79 -9.47
C VAL A 144 -6.11 -18.21 -10.53
N MET A 145 -5.65 -17.23 -11.33
CA MET A 145 -6.45 -16.66 -12.41
C MET A 145 -6.78 -17.71 -13.49
N LEU A 146 -5.83 -18.54 -13.86
CA LEU A 146 -6.04 -19.62 -14.82
C LEU A 146 -7.07 -20.64 -14.31
N SER A 147 -6.93 -21.09 -13.05
CA SER A 147 -7.71 -22.21 -12.51
C SER A 147 -9.09 -21.80 -12.01
N VAL A 148 -9.21 -20.64 -11.37
CA VAL A 148 -10.47 -20.18 -10.75
C VAL A 148 -11.28 -19.34 -11.71
N LYS A 149 -10.64 -18.39 -12.41
CA LYS A 149 -11.31 -17.50 -13.38
C LYS A 149 -11.56 -18.18 -14.72
N GLY A 150 -10.84 -19.29 -14.99
CA GLY A 150 -10.96 -20.00 -16.27
C GLY A 150 -10.35 -19.21 -17.45
N TRP A 151 -9.35 -18.37 -17.19
CA TRP A 151 -8.66 -17.62 -18.23
C TRP A 151 -7.87 -18.56 -19.16
N GLY A 152 -7.80 -18.19 -20.45
CA GLY A 152 -6.94 -18.85 -21.40
C GLY A 152 -5.46 -18.48 -21.26
N VAL A 153 -4.64 -19.03 -22.13
CA VAL A 153 -3.18 -18.80 -22.15
C VAL A 153 -2.88 -17.33 -22.45
N SER A 154 -3.65 -16.67 -23.33
CA SER A 154 -3.44 -15.29 -23.71
C SER A 154 -3.68 -14.33 -22.55
N GLU A 155 -4.84 -14.43 -21.87
CA GLU A 155 -5.19 -13.59 -20.73
C GLU A 155 -4.19 -13.76 -19.60
N THR A 156 -3.87 -15.01 -19.27
CA THR A 156 -2.89 -15.36 -18.23
C THR A 156 -1.50 -14.83 -18.58
N GLY A 157 -1.10 -14.92 -19.85
CA GLY A 157 0.18 -14.41 -20.34
C GLY A 157 0.29 -12.88 -20.18
N PHE A 158 -0.72 -12.12 -20.63
CA PHE A 158 -0.74 -10.66 -20.45
C PHE A 158 -0.80 -10.25 -18.97
N PHE A 159 -1.57 -10.98 -18.16
CA PHE A 159 -1.59 -10.78 -16.71
C PHE A 159 -0.20 -10.98 -16.10
N MET A 160 0.49 -12.10 -16.43
CA MET A 160 1.83 -12.37 -15.92
C MET A 160 2.83 -11.28 -16.32
N VAL A 161 2.82 -10.85 -17.59
CA VAL A 161 3.69 -9.78 -18.09
C VAL A 161 3.40 -8.46 -17.36
N GLY A 162 2.11 -8.08 -17.25
CA GLY A 162 1.70 -6.86 -16.56
C GLY A 162 2.09 -6.86 -15.09
N VAL A 163 1.88 -7.97 -14.37
CA VAL A 163 2.27 -8.10 -12.96
C VAL A 163 3.79 -8.09 -12.82
N PHE A 164 4.51 -8.81 -13.68
CA PHE A 164 5.98 -8.88 -13.64
C PHE A 164 6.64 -7.53 -13.90
N THR A 165 6.20 -6.77 -14.90
CA THR A 165 6.75 -5.45 -15.20
C THR A 165 6.47 -4.45 -14.07
N ASN A 166 5.29 -4.51 -13.45
CA ASN A 166 4.97 -3.72 -12.27
C ASN A 166 5.77 -4.14 -11.04
N MET A 167 6.01 -5.44 -10.83
CA MET A 167 6.88 -5.95 -9.77
C MET A 167 8.32 -5.42 -9.93
N LEU A 168 8.86 -5.48 -11.14
CA LEU A 168 10.17 -4.94 -11.47
C LEU A 168 10.24 -3.44 -11.12
N PHE A 169 9.23 -2.67 -11.51
CA PHE A 169 9.13 -1.26 -11.19
C PHE A 169 9.01 -1.00 -9.68
N SER A 170 8.19 -1.75 -8.97
CA SER A 170 8.01 -1.62 -7.51
C SER A 170 9.31 -1.87 -6.74
N GLN A 171 10.12 -2.82 -7.15
CA GLN A 171 11.43 -3.05 -6.55
C GLN A 171 12.42 -1.93 -6.89
N ALA A 172 12.39 -1.39 -8.12
CA ALA A 172 13.28 -0.30 -8.54
C ALA A 172 13.03 1.02 -7.81
N ILE A 173 11.85 1.23 -7.24
CA ILE A 173 11.51 2.42 -6.43
C ILE A 173 12.27 2.43 -5.09
N ILE A 174 12.59 1.27 -4.52
CA ILE A 174 13.14 1.14 -3.15
C ILE A 174 14.39 2.01 -2.92
N PRO A 175 15.41 2.03 -3.79
CA PRO A 175 16.58 2.88 -3.59
C PRO A 175 16.26 4.38 -3.51
N ALA A 176 15.34 4.85 -4.34
CA ALA A 176 14.92 6.25 -4.33
C ALA A 176 14.13 6.59 -3.05
N GLN A 177 13.31 5.66 -2.56
CA GLN A 177 12.53 5.80 -1.33
C GLN A 177 13.45 5.84 -0.10
N GLU A 178 14.37 4.90 0.02
CA GLU A 178 15.30 4.79 1.16
C GLU A 178 16.28 5.96 1.24
N THR A 179 16.70 6.51 0.10
CA THR A 179 17.59 7.68 0.03
C THR A 179 16.82 9.01 -0.04
N LYS A 180 15.49 8.98 0.13
CA LYS A 180 14.61 10.16 0.10
C LYS A 180 14.70 10.98 -1.21
N ARG A 181 15.00 10.30 -2.34
CA ARG A 181 15.07 10.91 -3.67
C ARG A 181 13.68 10.92 -4.34
N PHE A 182 12.71 11.55 -3.70
CA PHE A 182 11.29 11.53 -4.09
C PHE A 182 11.02 12.07 -5.51
N GLY A 183 11.87 12.96 -6.03
CA GLY A 183 11.74 13.46 -7.41
C GLY A 183 11.80 12.34 -8.45
N TYR A 184 12.68 11.35 -8.29
CA TYR A 184 12.76 10.21 -9.20
C TYR A 184 11.49 9.36 -9.17
N ILE A 185 10.92 9.15 -7.99
CA ILE A 185 9.65 8.42 -7.81
C ILE A 185 8.51 9.16 -8.51
N PHE A 186 8.39 10.48 -8.28
CA PHE A 186 7.37 11.31 -8.92
C PHE A 186 7.45 11.25 -10.44
N PHE A 187 8.63 11.49 -11.02
CA PHE A 187 8.81 11.42 -12.47
C PHE A 187 8.55 10.03 -13.04
N SER A 188 8.87 8.96 -12.31
CA SER A 188 8.52 7.60 -12.72
C SER A 188 7.03 7.40 -12.87
N TRP A 189 6.22 7.89 -11.94
CA TRP A 189 4.77 7.84 -12.06
C TRP A 189 4.23 8.75 -13.17
N VAL A 190 4.86 9.88 -13.43
CA VAL A 190 4.54 10.72 -14.60
C VAL A 190 4.82 9.98 -15.91
N PHE A 191 5.97 9.31 -16.03
CA PHE A 191 6.29 8.48 -17.20
C PHE A 191 5.30 7.32 -17.37
N TYR A 192 4.93 6.65 -16.26
CA TYR A 192 3.91 5.61 -16.26
C TYR A 192 2.58 6.13 -16.82
N ALA A 193 2.06 7.19 -16.24
CA ALA A 193 0.77 7.77 -16.60
C ALA A 193 0.77 8.32 -18.03
N ALA A 194 1.84 9.00 -18.45
CA ALA A 194 1.99 9.51 -19.81
C ALA A 194 2.00 8.37 -20.84
N PHE A 195 2.71 7.29 -20.58
CA PHE A 195 2.73 6.13 -21.47
C PHE A 195 1.36 5.48 -21.59
N MET A 196 0.68 5.26 -20.45
CA MET A 196 -0.70 4.76 -20.42
C MET A 196 -1.66 5.62 -21.21
N PHE A 197 -1.52 6.95 -21.14
CA PHE A 197 -2.36 7.90 -21.90
C PHE A 197 -2.11 7.82 -23.40
N TRP A 198 -0.86 7.76 -23.84
CA TRP A 198 -0.51 7.77 -25.27
C TRP A 198 -0.66 6.42 -25.95
N MET A 199 -0.36 5.32 -25.23
CA MET A 199 -0.37 3.95 -25.76
C MET A 199 -1.11 2.99 -24.83
N PRO A 200 -2.43 3.19 -24.62
CA PRO A 200 -3.20 2.36 -23.68
C PRO A 200 -3.19 0.88 -24.05
N GLN A 201 -3.06 0.52 -25.33
CA GLN A 201 -2.98 -0.86 -25.82
C GLN A 201 -1.70 -1.58 -25.40
N LEU A 202 -0.65 -0.84 -25.07
CA LEU A 202 0.63 -1.37 -24.58
C LEU A 202 0.82 -1.12 -23.07
N TRP A 203 -0.28 -1.06 -22.34
CA TRP A 203 -0.32 -0.75 -20.90
C TRP A 203 0.71 -1.55 -20.07
N PHE A 204 0.97 -2.81 -20.44
CA PHE A 204 1.95 -3.67 -19.75
C PHE A 204 3.41 -3.20 -19.89
N LEU A 205 3.70 -2.27 -20.80
CA LEU A 205 5.02 -1.62 -20.94
C LEU A 205 5.12 -0.32 -20.13
N ALA A 206 4.01 0.24 -19.64
CA ALA A 206 4.04 1.48 -18.86
C ALA A 206 5.00 1.40 -17.64
N PRO A 207 5.03 0.30 -16.86
CA PRO A 207 6.00 0.14 -15.77
C PRO A 207 7.46 0.12 -16.25
N VAL A 208 7.73 -0.37 -17.47
CA VAL A 208 9.07 -0.40 -18.05
C VAL A 208 9.55 1.02 -18.37
N PHE A 209 8.68 1.87 -18.91
CA PHE A 209 8.99 3.29 -19.10
C PHE A 209 9.17 4.03 -17.79
N ALA A 210 8.40 3.67 -16.77
CA ALA A 210 8.55 4.21 -15.42
C ALA A 210 9.89 3.85 -14.75
N LEU A 211 10.61 2.83 -15.22
CA LEU A 211 11.96 2.50 -14.74
C LEU A 211 13.01 3.53 -15.17
N LEU A 212 12.81 4.31 -16.24
CA LEU A 212 13.84 5.20 -16.79
C LEU A 212 14.45 6.15 -15.75
N PRO A 213 13.68 6.88 -14.91
CA PRO A 213 14.26 7.72 -13.87
C PRO A 213 15.10 6.92 -12.86
N HIS A 214 14.67 5.71 -12.50
CA HIS A 214 15.41 4.87 -11.56
C HIS A 214 16.71 4.33 -12.17
N LEU A 215 16.73 3.99 -13.46
CA LEU A 215 17.95 3.62 -14.16
C LEU A 215 18.96 4.78 -14.21
N VAL A 216 18.48 6.01 -14.36
CA VAL A 216 19.33 7.21 -14.27
C VAL A 216 19.89 7.38 -12.86
N LEU A 217 19.06 7.18 -11.81
CA LEU A 217 19.50 7.23 -10.41
C LEU A 217 20.58 6.19 -10.11
N LEU A 218 20.43 4.98 -10.63
CA LEU A 218 21.31 3.84 -10.37
C LEU A 218 22.50 3.73 -11.35
N ASN A 219 22.62 4.64 -12.31
CA ASN A 219 23.54 4.55 -13.44
C ASN A 219 24.94 4.05 -13.07
N SER A 220 25.60 4.66 -12.08
CA SER A 220 26.94 4.27 -11.63
C SER A 220 26.99 2.92 -10.90
N ALA A 221 25.86 2.45 -10.39
CA ALA A 221 25.72 1.22 -9.60
C ALA A 221 25.27 0.03 -10.45
N LEU A 222 24.81 0.22 -11.69
CA LEU A 222 24.27 -0.84 -12.56
C LEU A 222 25.25 -1.98 -12.81
N ILE A 223 26.56 -1.73 -12.74
CA ILE A 223 27.60 -2.77 -12.81
C ILE A 223 27.39 -3.85 -11.75
N GLY A 224 26.76 -3.50 -10.61
CA GLY A 224 26.42 -4.43 -9.54
C GLY A 224 25.44 -5.53 -9.96
N LEU A 225 24.62 -5.30 -10.99
CA LEU A 225 23.69 -6.32 -11.52
C LEU A 225 24.43 -7.57 -12.02
N PHE A 226 25.66 -7.41 -12.50
CA PHE A 226 26.51 -8.49 -12.98
C PHE A 226 27.36 -9.14 -11.88
N GLN A 227 27.22 -8.67 -10.64
CA GLN A 227 27.93 -9.18 -9.46
C GLN A 227 26.92 -9.61 -8.38
N PRO A 228 26.02 -10.57 -8.68
CA PRO A 228 24.92 -10.91 -7.77
C PRO A 228 25.47 -11.47 -6.44
N ARG A 229 24.88 -11.02 -5.35
CA ARG A 229 25.19 -11.53 -4.02
C ARG A 229 24.39 -12.78 -3.73
N ALA A 230 25.03 -13.80 -3.17
CA ALA A 230 24.33 -15.00 -2.72
C ALA A 230 23.35 -14.68 -1.60
N LEU A 231 22.15 -15.23 -1.69
CA LEU A 231 21.07 -15.07 -0.75
C LEU A 231 20.75 -16.38 -0.04
N ASN A 232 20.27 -16.29 1.20
CA ASN A 232 19.78 -17.47 1.92
C ASN A 232 18.32 -17.76 1.52
N PRO A 233 18.03 -18.88 0.81
CA PRO A 233 16.68 -19.15 0.30
C PRO A 233 15.61 -19.24 1.39
N SER A 234 15.91 -19.86 2.53
CA SER A 234 14.95 -20.04 3.62
C SER A 234 14.56 -18.68 4.26
N ARG A 235 15.51 -17.74 4.33
CA ARG A 235 15.26 -16.38 4.80
C ARG A 235 14.38 -15.61 3.82
N ILE A 236 14.70 -15.67 2.52
CA ILE A 236 13.90 -15.01 1.48
C ILE A 236 12.46 -15.56 1.47
N THR A 237 12.29 -16.88 1.51
CA THR A 237 10.95 -17.49 1.53
C THR A 237 10.13 -17.00 2.74
N ARG A 238 10.77 -16.85 3.90
CA ARG A 238 10.12 -16.31 5.11
C ARG A 238 9.68 -14.87 4.90
N GLU A 239 10.55 -14.02 4.36
CA GLU A 239 10.23 -12.61 4.13
C GLU A 239 9.17 -12.44 3.01
N LEU A 240 9.21 -13.27 1.96
CA LEU A 240 8.15 -13.31 0.96
C LEU A 240 6.80 -13.70 1.58
N LEU A 241 6.77 -14.72 2.45
CA LEU A 241 5.55 -15.12 3.15
C LEU A 241 5.02 -13.99 4.05
N ARG A 242 5.89 -13.32 4.80
CA ARG A 242 5.52 -12.15 5.61
C ARG A 242 4.93 -11.03 4.77
N GLY A 243 5.62 -10.66 3.69
CA GLY A 243 5.14 -9.64 2.76
C GLY A 243 3.79 -10.01 2.14
N ALA A 244 3.58 -11.29 1.81
CA ALA A 244 2.31 -11.80 1.31
C ALA A 244 1.19 -11.66 2.35
N LEU A 245 1.44 -12.03 3.61
CA LEU A 245 0.48 -11.92 4.69
C LEU A 245 0.15 -10.45 5.00
N TYR A 246 1.15 -9.57 5.11
CA TYR A 246 0.94 -8.16 5.46
C TYR A 246 0.26 -7.39 4.31
N GLY A 247 0.68 -7.64 3.06
CA GLY A 247 0.05 -7.05 1.88
C GLY A 247 -1.40 -7.49 1.69
N ALA A 248 -1.72 -8.72 2.06
CA ALA A 248 -3.07 -9.25 1.95
C ALA A 248 -4.09 -8.48 2.80
N VAL A 249 -3.72 -7.91 3.93
CA VAL A 249 -4.64 -7.19 4.83
C VAL A 249 -5.36 -6.04 4.11
N LEU A 250 -4.70 -5.38 3.16
CA LEU A 250 -5.31 -4.29 2.39
C LEU A 250 -5.82 -4.71 1.00
N TRP A 251 -5.29 -5.81 0.45
CA TRP A 251 -5.46 -6.07 -0.98
C TRP A 251 -6.12 -7.41 -1.32
N ALA A 252 -6.18 -8.37 -0.36
CA ALA A 252 -6.76 -9.69 -0.64
C ALA A 252 -8.24 -9.61 -1.01
N ASP A 253 -9.02 -8.77 -0.35
CA ASP A 253 -10.44 -8.59 -0.64
C ASP A 253 -10.67 -8.06 -2.07
N LYS A 254 -9.85 -7.10 -2.55
CA LYS A 254 -9.94 -6.54 -3.91
C LYS A 254 -9.60 -7.59 -4.96
N PHE A 255 -8.54 -8.36 -4.70
CA PHE A 255 -8.17 -9.46 -5.56
C PHE A 255 -9.27 -10.52 -5.65
N LEU A 256 -9.83 -10.92 -4.51
CA LEU A 256 -10.93 -11.88 -4.44
C LEU A 256 -12.22 -11.34 -5.06
N LEU A 257 -12.52 -10.04 -4.92
CA LEU A 257 -13.64 -9.41 -5.62
C LEU A 257 -13.50 -9.55 -7.13
N VAL A 258 -12.33 -9.25 -7.69
CA VAL A 258 -12.09 -9.42 -9.14
C VAL A 258 -12.13 -10.90 -9.53
N LEU A 259 -11.60 -11.77 -8.68
CA LEU A 259 -11.57 -13.21 -8.95
C LEU A 259 -12.96 -13.84 -8.98
N ILE A 260 -13.83 -13.49 -8.01
CA ILE A 260 -15.14 -14.12 -7.81
C ILE A 260 -16.24 -13.39 -8.60
N TYR A 261 -16.27 -12.06 -8.51
CA TYR A 261 -17.40 -11.23 -8.95
C TYR A 261 -17.11 -10.36 -10.19
N ALA A 262 -16.00 -10.59 -10.91
CA ALA A 262 -15.65 -9.78 -12.08
C ALA A 262 -16.73 -9.87 -13.17
N GLY A 263 -17.50 -8.85 -13.34
CA GLY A 263 -18.64 -8.72 -14.25
C GLY A 263 -19.90 -8.22 -13.55
N GLU A 264 -20.02 -8.39 -12.25
CA GLU A 264 -21.16 -7.96 -11.44
C GLU A 264 -20.88 -6.67 -10.66
N ILE A 265 -19.59 -6.36 -10.42
CA ILE A 265 -19.18 -5.19 -9.63
C ILE A 265 -18.79 -4.04 -10.54
N ASN A 266 -19.28 -2.85 -10.18
CA ASN A 266 -18.74 -1.62 -10.74
C ASN A 266 -17.35 -1.34 -10.13
N ILE A 267 -16.32 -1.75 -10.85
CA ILE A 267 -14.91 -1.64 -10.42
C ILE A 267 -14.51 -0.19 -10.13
N PHE A 268 -15.11 0.77 -10.81
CA PHE A 268 -14.91 2.19 -10.53
C PHE A 268 -15.31 2.55 -9.08
N VAL A 269 -16.44 2.01 -8.60
CA VAL A 269 -16.89 2.20 -7.21
C VAL A 269 -15.85 1.67 -6.21
N VAL A 270 -15.27 0.50 -6.49
CA VAL A 270 -14.23 -0.09 -5.63
C VAL A 270 -13.00 0.82 -5.55
N TYR A 271 -12.52 1.35 -6.69
CA TYR A 271 -11.36 2.26 -6.69
C TYR A 271 -11.65 3.58 -5.98
N VAL A 272 -12.84 4.14 -6.19
CA VAL A 272 -13.27 5.38 -5.52
C VAL A 272 -13.35 5.14 -4.01
N ALA A 273 -13.89 4.01 -3.58
CA ALA A 273 -13.98 3.64 -2.17
C ALA A 273 -12.59 3.47 -1.49
N LEU A 274 -11.53 3.19 -2.26
CA LEU A 274 -10.17 3.07 -1.74
C LEU A 274 -9.47 4.42 -1.51
N ILE A 275 -9.92 5.51 -2.15
CA ILE A 275 -9.25 6.82 -2.08
C ILE A 275 -9.04 7.28 -0.63
N PRO A 276 -10.03 7.25 0.27
CA PRO A 276 -9.85 7.67 1.66
C PRO A 276 -8.73 6.91 2.37
N MET A 277 -8.69 5.60 2.19
CA MET A 277 -7.67 4.74 2.78
C MET A 277 -6.27 5.06 2.24
N VAL A 278 -6.10 5.14 0.92
CA VAL A 278 -4.81 5.41 0.28
C VAL A 278 -4.27 6.79 0.65
N LEU A 279 -5.13 7.81 0.69
CA LEU A 279 -4.75 9.16 1.11
C LEU A 279 -4.28 9.17 2.57
N ALA A 280 -5.04 8.55 3.47
CA ALA A 280 -4.69 8.48 4.89
C ALA A 280 -3.39 7.68 5.12
N GLN A 281 -3.22 6.56 4.44
CA GLN A 281 -2.00 5.78 4.43
C GLN A 281 -0.79 6.62 3.97
N GLY A 282 -0.96 7.40 2.89
CA GLY A 282 0.07 8.33 2.41
C GLY A 282 0.48 9.36 3.46
N VAL A 283 -0.48 9.92 4.20
CA VAL A 283 -0.21 10.85 5.32
C VAL A 283 0.56 10.16 6.44
N TYR A 284 0.17 8.93 6.81
CA TYR A 284 0.89 8.16 7.84
C TYR A 284 2.36 7.97 7.47
N PHE A 285 2.65 7.44 6.30
CA PHE A 285 4.04 7.20 5.87
C PHE A 285 4.85 8.47 5.61
N ALA A 286 4.20 9.59 5.24
CA ALA A 286 4.90 10.85 5.01
C ALA A 286 5.21 11.62 6.31
N SER A 287 4.41 11.48 7.36
CA SER A 287 4.51 12.30 8.56
C SER A 287 4.78 11.53 9.85
N GLN A 288 4.05 10.44 10.08
CA GLN A 288 4.07 9.77 11.37
C GLN A 288 5.25 8.79 11.50
N LEU A 289 5.54 8.04 10.46
CA LEU A 289 6.60 7.03 10.48
C LEU A 289 7.98 7.63 10.80
N ASP A 290 8.30 8.81 10.26
CA ASP A 290 9.57 9.50 10.55
C ASP A 290 9.69 9.92 12.03
N ILE A 291 8.58 10.23 12.69
CA ILE A 291 8.54 10.59 14.11
C ILE A 291 8.80 9.34 14.95
N LEU A 292 8.07 8.27 14.66
CA LEU A 292 8.19 7.00 15.38
C LEU A 292 9.59 6.41 15.24
N THR A 293 10.15 6.41 14.02
CA THR A 293 11.52 5.92 13.76
C THR A 293 12.56 6.69 14.58
N ARG A 294 12.49 8.03 14.62
CA ARG A 294 13.42 8.84 15.43
C ARG A 294 13.24 8.59 16.92
N SER A 295 12.01 8.41 17.39
CA SER A 295 11.78 8.09 18.80
C SER A 295 12.37 6.74 19.19
N MET A 296 12.27 5.75 18.32
CA MET A 296 12.90 4.43 18.50
C MET A 296 14.44 4.49 18.47
N GLU A 297 15.00 5.29 17.55
CA GLU A 297 16.45 5.55 17.52
C GLU A 297 16.92 6.27 18.78
N GLY A 298 16.12 7.20 19.32
CA GLY A 298 16.37 7.88 20.58
C GLY A 298 16.47 6.90 21.75
N ILE A 299 15.56 5.95 21.88
CA ILE A 299 15.64 4.90 22.92
C ILE A 299 16.92 4.07 22.75
N ARG A 300 17.21 3.63 21.52
CA ARG A 300 18.44 2.83 21.26
C ARG A 300 19.72 3.56 21.67
N ALA A 301 19.80 4.87 21.41
CA ALA A 301 20.96 5.67 21.78
C ALA A 301 21.13 5.84 23.30
N MET A 302 20.07 5.66 24.07
CA MET A 302 20.09 5.85 25.53
C MET A 302 20.18 4.54 26.33
N ILE A 303 20.09 3.38 25.66
CA ILE A 303 20.10 2.07 26.34
C ILE A 303 21.30 1.91 27.25
N ASP A 304 22.48 2.40 26.84
CA ASP A 304 23.74 2.26 27.60
C ASP A 304 23.93 3.34 28.69
N GLN A 305 23.10 4.39 28.69
CA GLN A 305 23.33 5.59 29.51
C GLN A 305 22.19 5.93 30.46
N ALA A 306 20.95 5.51 30.14
CA ALA A 306 19.77 5.89 30.90
C ALA A 306 19.35 4.80 31.88
N PRO A 307 18.87 5.17 33.08
CA PRO A 307 18.29 4.21 34.03
C PRO A 307 17.00 3.60 33.46
N CYS A 308 16.69 2.37 33.88
CA CYS A 308 15.57 1.58 33.38
C CYS A 308 14.20 2.29 33.49
N ASN A 309 14.01 3.10 34.53
CA ASN A 309 12.79 3.89 34.71
C ASN A 309 12.58 4.96 33.62
N GLU A 310 13.67 5.58 33.16
CA GLU A 310 13.60 6.59 32.10
C GLU A 310 13.32 5.95 30.76
N LEU A 311 13.94 4.82 30.46
CA LEU A 311 13.67 4.01 29.26
C LEU A 311 12.22 3.53 29.23
N SER A 312 11.66 3.07 30.36
CA SER A 312 10.27 2.66 30.48
C SER A 312 9.30 3.81 30.24
N THR A 313 9.57 4.99 30.78
CA THR A 313 8.74 6.19 30.56
C THR A 313 8.73 6.62 29.10
N GLN A 314 9.89 6.60 28.45
CA GLN A 314 10.00 6.93 27.03
C GLN A 314 9.32 5.88 26.13
N SER A 315 9.47 4.61 26.44
CA SER A 315 8.78 3.54 25.70
C SER A 315 7.26 3.67 25.81
N GLY A 316 6.72 4.02 27.00
CA GLY A 316 5.32 4.35 27.19
C GLY A 316 4.88 5.58 26.35
N GLY A 317 5.76 6.59 26.24
CA GLY A 317 5.53 7.76 25.38
C GLY A 317 5.44 7.39 23.89
N ILE A 318 6.26 6.44 23.41
CA ILE A 318 6.20 5.96 22.02
C ILE A 318 4.92 5.16 21.81
N SER A 319 4.54 4.28 22.73
CA SER A 319 3.26 3.54 22.63
C SER A 319 2.08 4.49 22.44
N SER A 320 1.99 5.54 23.25
CA SER A 320 0.93 6.55 23.11
C SER A 320 1.01 7.31 21.78
N SER A 321 2.21 7.59 21.28
CA SER A 321 2.42 8.24 19.98
C SER A 321 1.98 7.35 18.82
N VAL A 322 2.23 6.04 18.87
CA VAL A 322 1.73 5.07 17.89
C VAL A 322 0.21 5.04 17.89
N GLU A 323 -0.41 4.94 19.07
CA GLU A 323 -1.87 4.93 19.19
C GLU A 323 -2.49 6.22 18.61
N GLN A 324 -1.91 7.37 18.93
CA GLN A 324 -2.36 8.66 18.41
C GLN A 324 -2.17 8.75 16.89
N SER A 325 -1.07 8.23 16.37
CA SER A 325 -0.79 8.21 14.93
C SER A 325 -1.77 7.33 14.17
N VAL A 326 -2.07 6.14 14.67
CA VAL A 326 -3.08 5.24 14.09
C VAL A 326 -4.48 5.86 14.18
N ALA A 327 -4.85 6.43 15.36
CA ALA A 327 -6.14 7.07 15.55
C ALA A 327 -6.32 8.29 14.62
N SER A 328 -5.32 9.16 14.52
CA SER A 328 -5.39 10.34 13.64
C SER A 328 -5.48 9.95 12.17
N THR A 329 -4.74 8.92 11.74
CA THR A 329 -4.80 8.39 10.38
C THR A 329 -6.18 7.83 10.07
N THR A 330 -6.77 7.11 11.02
CA THR A 330 -8.13 6.56 10.90
C THR A 330 -9.17 7.68 10.85
N LEU A 331 -9.03 8.72 11.64
CA LEU A 331 -9.92 9.90 11.57
C LEU A 331 -9.84 10.59 10.22
N ILE A 332 -8.64 10.73 9.63
CA ILE A 332 -8.46 11.27 8.28
C ILE A 332 -9.18 10.38 7.26
N ALA A 333 -8.96 9.07 7.31
CA ALA A 333 -9.63 8.12 6.42
C ALA A 333 -11.16 8.18 6.55
N SER A 334 -11.67 8.23 7.79
CA SER A 334 -13.11 8.31 8.09
C SER A 334 -13.73 9.62 7.61
N GLY A 335 -13.06 10.76 7.83
CA GLY A 335 -13.52 12.06 7.34
C GLY A 335 -13.58 12.14 5.81
N LEU A 336 -12.55 11.61 5.13
CA LEU A 336 -12.54 11.51 3.68
C LEU A 336 -13.61 10.54 3.18
N GLY A 337 -13.78 9.39 3.84
CA GLY A 337 -14.80 8.40 3.52
C GLY A 337 -16.22 8.97 3.66
N LEU A 338 -16.49 9.66 4.77
CA LEU A 338 -17.77 10.34 4.98
C LEU A 338 -18.01 11.42 3.91
N GLY A 339 -17.01 12.23 3.58
CA GLY A 339 -17.09 13.22 2.52
C GLY A 339 -17.42 12.60 1.17
N MET A 340 -16.79 11.48 0.83
CA MET A 340 -17.07 10.76 -0.42
C MET A 340 -18.45 10.13 -0.42
N MET A 341 -18.91 9.58 0.69
CA MET A 341 -20.28 9.06 0.82
C MET A 341 -21.32 10.17 0.63
N LEU A 342 -21.10 11.34 1.24
CA LEU A 342 -21.97 12.50 1.04
C LEU A 342 -21.98 12.94 -0.43
N ILE A 343 -20.85 12.99 -1.09
CA ILE A 343 -20.75 13.32 -2.52
C ILE A 343 -21.51 12.28 -3.36
N SER A 344 -21.33 10.99 -3.10
CA SER A 344 -22.04 9.92 -3.82
C SER A 344 -23.55 9.96 -3.59
N ALA A 345 -23.95 10.30 -2.34
CA ALA A 345 -25.35 10.53 -1.96
C ALA A 345 -26.02 11.61 -2.80
N ILE A 346 -25.31 12.66 -3.08
CA ILE A 346 -25.77 13.83 -3.82
C ILE A 346 -25.87 13.53 -5.31
N MET A 347 -24.97 12.68 -5.80
CA MET A 347 -24.89 12.34 -7.21
C MET A 347 -25.94 11.31 -7.61
N GLY A 348 -26.90 10.97 -6.71
CA GLY A 348 -27.98 10.05 -6.99
C GLY A 348 -27.51 8.62 -7.27
N MET A 349 -26.28 8.27 -6.87
CA MET A 349 -25.87 6.87 -6.87
C MET A 349 -26.77 6.15 -5.88
N ASP A 350 -27.45 5.11 -6.35
CA ASP A 350 -28.27 4.26 -5.49
C ASP A 350 -27.45 3.86 -4.26
N HIS A 351 -27.92 4.32 -3.09
CA HIS A 351 -27.21 4.18 -1.82
C HIS A 351 -27.40 2.78 -1.33
N ASN A 352 -26.74 1.86 -2.02
CA ASN A 352 -26.70 0.51 -1.61
C ASN A 352 -25.82 0.41 -0.36
N THR A 353 -26.27 -0.36 0.61
CA THR A 353 -25.49 -0.87 1.74
C THR A 353 -24.13 -1.39 1.30
N GLU A 354 -23.98 -1.74 0.03
CA GLU A 354 -22.74 -2.13 -0.64
C GLU A 354 -21.70 -1.02 -0.70
N VAL A 355 -22.07 0.20 -1.14
CA VAL A 355 -21.15 1.35 -1.21
C VAL A 355 -20.67 1.72 0.19
N LEU A 356 -21.58 1.72 1.17
CA LEU A 356 -21.25 1.97 2.57
C LEU A 356 -20.22 0.95 3.08
N ALA A 357 -20.47 -0.33 2.85
CA ALA A 357 -19.57 -1.40 3.29
C ALA A 357 -18.21 -1.33 2.60
N LEU A 358 -18.17 -1.04 1.28
CA LEU A 358 -16.95 -0.87 0.49
C LEU A 358 -16.11 0.35 0.91
N VAL A 359 -16.71 1.39 1.47
CA VAL A 359 -15.98 2.57 1.99
C VAL A 359 -15.49 2.33 3.41
N LEU A 360 -16.31 1.72 4.28
CA LEU A 360 -15.97 1.53 5.69
C LEU A 360 -14.92 0.44 5.92
N ALA A 361 -15.01 -0.67 5.20
CA ALA A 361 -14.11 -1.80 5.42
C ALA A 361 -12.62 -1.44 5.18
N PRO A 362 -12.21 -0.78 4.10
CA PRO A 362 -10.82 -0.38 3.90
C PRO A 362 -10.27 0.53 5.01
N ILE A 363 -11.12 1.30 5.70
CA ILE A 363 -10.69 2.13 6.83
C ILE A 363 -10.31 1.25 8.02
N VAL A 364 -11.11 0.21 8.31
CA VAL A 364 -10.81 -0.75 9.38
C VAL A 364 -9.58 -1.60 9.03
N PHE A 365 -9.46 -2.03 7.76
CA PHE A 365 -8.28 -2.75 7.26
C PHE A 365 -7.01 -1.92 7.39
N LEU A 366 -7.09 -0.61 7.14
CA LEU A 366 -5.98 0.32 7.34
C LEU A 366 -5.52 0.34 8.80
N MET A 367 -6.46 0.43 9.76
CA MET A 367 -6.10 0.39 11.18
C MET A 367 -5.34 -0.90 11.54
N LEU A 368 -5.88 -2.04 11.12
CA LEU A 368 -5.26 -3.35 11.36
C LEU A 368 -3.87 -3.42 10.71
N MET A 369 -3.75 -2.98 9.45
CA MET A 369 -2.47 -2.99 8.73
C MET A 369 -1.41 -2.10 9.40
N LEU A 370 -1.77 -0.91 9.85
CA LEU A 370 -0.83 -0.02 10.55
C LEU A 370 -0.32 -0.65 11.84
N LEU A 371 -1.19 -1.29 12.63
CA LEU A 371 -0.79 -1.99 13.85
C LEU A 371 0.07 -3.24 13.56
N ILE A 372 -0.24 -4.00 12.51
CA ILE A 372 0.59 -5.11 12.03
C ILE A 372 1.98 -4.61 11.61
N PHE A 373 2.04 -3.48 10.91
CA PHE A 373 3.30 -2.85 10.54
C PHE A 373 4.12 -2.48 11.79
N GLU A 374 3.51 -1.84 12.80
CA GLU A 374 4.19 -1.49 14.05
C GLU A 374 4.65 -2.73 14.83
N LEU A 375 3.83 -3.78 14.92
CA LEU A 375 4.24 -5.06 15.51
C LEU A 375 5.46 -5.65 14.78
N SER A 376 5.49 -5.55 13.47
CA SER A 376 6.63 -6.01 12.67
C SER A 376 7.91 -5.20 12.97
N GLN A 377 7.80 -3.88 13.15
CA GLN A 377 8.93 -3.02 13.55
C GLN A 377 9.46 -3.39 14.95
N LEU A 378 8.58 -3.81 15.84
CA LEU A 378 8.91 -4.30 17.17
C LEU A 378 9.41 -5.76 17.19
N GLN A 379 9.64 -6.38 16.03
CA GLN A 379 10.06 -7.77 15.88
C GLN A 379 9.02 -8.81 16.38
N GLN A 380 7.78 -8.40 16.63
CA GLN A 380 6.67 -9.27 17.02
C GLN A 380 6.03 -9.95 15.80
N HIS A 381 6.89 -10.51 14.95
CA HIS A 381 6.48 -11.06 13.64
C HIS A 381 5.41 -12.16 13.77
N ARG A 382 5.53 -13.03 14.78
CA ARG A 382 4.58 -14.14 14.94
C ARG A 382 3.15 -13.66 15.20
N THR A 383 2.99 -12.63 16.03
CA THR A 383 1.68 -12.03 16.31
C THR A 383 1.11 -11.37 15.05
N ALA A 384 1.95 -10.60 14.34
CA ALA A 384 1.57 -9.96 13.08
C ALA A 384 1.15 -10.98 12.01
N GLU A 385 1.90 -12.08 11.83
CA GLU A 385 1.60 -13.18 10.91
C GLU A 385 0.26 -13.86 11.25
N ILE A 386 0.00 -14.15 12.52
CA ILE A 386 -1.25 -14.78 12.97
C ILE A 386 -2.45 -13.87 12.70
N LEU A 387 -2.38 -12.59 13.05
CA LEU A 387 -3.46 -11.63 12.82
C LEU A 387 -3.76 -11.48 11.33
N SER A 388 -2.72 -11.36 10.50
CA SER A 388 -2.88 -11.29 9.05
C SER A 388 -3.49 -12.57 8.47
N ALA A 389 -3.04 -13.75 8.93
CA ALA A 389 -3.58 -15.02 8.46
C ALA A 389 -5.06 -15.21 8.82
N ILE A 390 -5.47 -14.81 10.03
CA ILE A 390 -6.88 -14.82 10.43
C ILE A 390 -7.70 -13.88 9.53
N HIS A 391 -7.22 -12.65 9.32
CA HIS A 391 -7.89 -11.70 8.41
C HIS A 391 -8.10 -12.32 7.02
N ILE A 392 -7.06 -12.87 6.39
CA ILE A 392 -7.15 -13.48 5.05
C ILE A 392 -8.15 -14.64 5.03
N ALA A 393 -8.12 -15.49 6.05
CA ALA A 393 -9.06 -16.61 6.14
C ALA A 393 -10.52 -16.11 6.21
N VAL A 394 -10.77 -15.07 7.03
CA VAL A 394 -12.12 -14.49 7.16
C VAL A 394 -12.54 -13.78 5.86
N VAL A 395 -11.65 -13.02 5.21
CA VAL A 395 -11.91 -12.39 3.90
C VAL A 395 -12.32 -13.46 2.88
N THR A 396 -11.53 -14.52 2.77
CA THR A 396 -11.79 -15.59 1.80
C THR A 396 -13.12 -16.29 2.06
N ILE A 397 -13.36 -16.69 3.31
CA ILE A 397 -14.61 -17.38 3.69
C ILE A 397 -15.84 -16.49 3.48
N SER A 398 -15.74 -15.22 3.92
CA SER A 398 -16.87 -14.29 3.83
C SER A 398 -17.26 -13.98 2.38
N LEU A 399 -16.28 -13.72 1.50
CA LEU A 399 -16.56 -13.42 0.09
C LEU A 399 -17.03 -14.65 -0.71
N ILE A 400 -16.70 -15.87 -0.30
CA ILE A 400 -17.21 -17.08 -0.94
C ILE A 400 -18.62 -17.43 -0.44
N ALA A 401 -18.89 -17.22 0.87
CA ALA A 401 -20.11 -17.72 1.50
C ALA A 401 -21.24 -16.71 1.58
N LEU A 402 -20.97 -15.41 1.49
CA LEU A 402 -21.94 -14.33 1.73
C LEU A 402 -22.03 -13.38 0.54
N PRO A 403 -23.18 -12.73 0.30
CA PRO A 403 -23.28 -11.63 -0.65
C PRO A 403 -22.39 -10.47 -0.21
N ILE A 404 -21.90 -9.66 -1.17
CA ILE A 404 -20.88 -8.62 -0.96
C ILE A 404 -21.13 -7.73 0.26
N PRO A 405 -22.32 -7.11 0.46
CA PRO A 405 -22.56 -6.26 1.62
C PRO A 405 -22.39 -7.02 2.95
N ALA A 406 -22.96 -8.21 3.05
CA ALA A 406 -22.89 -9.05 4.27
C ALA A 406 -21.45 -9.52 4.54
N ALA A 407 -20.71 -9.86 3.48
CA ALA A 407 -19.29 -10.22 3.59
C ALA A 407 -18.49 -9.07 4.20
N TYR A 408 -18.62 -7.86 3.65
CA TYR A 408 -17.88 -6.70 4.15
C TYR A 408 -18.29 -6.29 5.57
N PHE A 409 -19.58 -6.37 5.93
CA PHE A 409 -19.99 -6.11 7.31
C PHE A 409 -19.43 -7.15 8.29
N SER A 410 -19.39 -8.43 7.90
CA SER A 410 -18.75 -9.46 8.73
C SER A 410 -17.25 -9.20 8.92
N LEU A 411 -16.55 -8.74 7.86
CA LEU A 411 -15.16 -8.35 7.89
C LEU A 411 -14.91 -7.17 8.83
N ILE A 412 -15.74 -6.11 8.74
CA ILE A 412 -15.65 -4.95 9.63
C ILE A 412 -15.72 -5.40 11.10
N ILE A 413 -16.67 -6.28 11.44
CA ILE A 413 -16.83 -6.76 12.82
C ILE A 413 -15.61 -7.55 13.30
N VAL A 414 -15.13 -8.49 12.49
CA VAL A 414 -13.98 -9.32 12.85
C VAL A 414 -12.71 -8.47 12.93
N ASP A 415 -12.50 -7.58 11.98
CA ASP A 415 -11.29 -6.75 11.94
C ASP A 415 -11.25 -5.68 13.04
N ILE A 416 -12.38 -5.23 13.54
CA ILE A 416 -12.43 -4.43 14.79
C ILE A 416 -11.86 -5.24 15.96
N VAL A 417 -12.23 -6.53 16.07
CA VAL A 417 -11.69 -7.41 17.11
C VAL A 417 -10.19 -7.66 16.91
N LEU A 418 -9.76 -7.94 15.68
CA LEU A 418 -8.34 -8.12 15.35
C LEU A 418 -7.54 -6.86 15.62
N THR A 419 -8.07 -5.68 15.29
CA THR A 419 -7.46 -4.38 15.57
C THR A 419 -7.30 -4.16 17.08
N TYR A 420 -8.30 -4.50 17.88
CA TYR A 420 -8.20 -4.43 19.34
C TYR A 420 -7.10 -5.37 19.88
N LEU A 421 -7.03 -6.61 19.37
CA LEU A 421 -5.98 -7.56 19.74
C LEU A 421 -4.59 -7.08 19.32
N ALA A 422 -4.47 -6.52 18.12
CA ALA A 422 -3.23 -5.92 17.63
C ALA A 422 -2.78 -4.76 18.52
N LEU A 423 -3.70 -3.85 18.87
CA LEU A 423 -3.41 -2.71 19.76
C LEU A 423 -2.95 -3.17 21.15
N ARG A 424 -3.63 -4.16 21.73
CA ARG A 424 -3.23 -4.75 23.00
C ARG A 424 -1.83 -5.38 22.94
N SER A 425 -1.52 -6.08 21.84
CA SER A 425 -0.21 -6.68 21.61
C SER A 425 0.88 -5.61 21.41
N CYS A 426 0.59 -4.52 20.71
CA CYS A 426 1.50 -3.38 20.58
C CYS A 426 1.82 -2.76 21.93
N ARG A 427 0.82 -2.52 22.78
CA ARG A 427 1.02 -2.00 24.14
C ARG A 427 1.94 -2.88 24.97
N GLY A 428 1.71 -4.20 24.95
CA GLY A 428 2.59 -5.15 25.63
C GLY A 428 4.01 -5.12 25.09
N ALA A 429 4.17 -5.16 23.77
CA ALA A 429 5.48 -5.12 23.13
C ALA A 429 6.26 -3.83 23.42
N PHE A 430 5.59 -2.67 23.48
CA PHE A 430 6.24 -1.42 23.88
C PHE A 430 6.61 -1.39 25.35
N ALA A 431 5.80 -1.96 26.23
CA ALA A 431 6.13 -2.09 27.66
C ALA A 431 7.40 -2.94 27.87
N ASP A 432 7.56 -3.99 27.08
CA ASP A 432 8.70 -4.91 27.17
C ASP A 432 9.91 -4.48 26.32
N ALA A 433 9.74 -3.49 25.42
CA ALA A 433 10.77 -3.07 24.45
C ALA A 433 12.11 -2.66 25.11
N PRO A 434 12.15 -1.88 26.23
CA PRO A 434 13.42 -1.54 26.88
C PRO A 434 14.17 -2.78 27.37
N TYR A 435 13.46 -3.76 27.91
CA TYR A 435 14.02 -5.02 28.39
C TYR A 435 14.54 -5.88 27.23
N GLU A 436 13.75 -6.05 26.17
CA GLU A 436 14.16 -6.81 24.99
C GLU A 436 15.34 -6.19 24.25
N LEU A 437 15.36 -4.86 24.11
CA LEU A 437 16.46 -4.14 23.47
C LEU A 437 17.75 -4.26 24.31
N PHE A 438 17.65 -4.10 25.63
CA PHE A 438 18.79 -4.29 26.54
C PHE A 438 19.40 -5.68 26.37
N TRP A 439 18.61 -6.74 26.45
CA TRP A 439 19.12 -8.10 26.32
C TRP A 439 19.66 -8.43 24.92
N LYS A 440 19.06 -7.87 23.85
CA LYS A 440 19.59 -8.03 22.49
C LYS A 440 20.94 -7.35 22.32
N GLU A 441 21.16 -6.20 22.92
CA GLU A 441 22.48 -5.57 22.92
C GLU A 441 23.47 -6.31 23.85
N ALA A 442 23.06 -6.68 25.04
CA ALA A 442 23.89 -7.46 25.97
C ALA A 442 24.29 -8.85 25.43
N ALA A 443 23.45 -9.47 24.61
CA ALA A 443 23.77 -10.76 23.98
C ALA A 443 24.71 -10.65 22.78
N LYS A 444 25.09 -9.45 22.34
CA LYS A 444 26.09 -9.22 21.32
C LYS A 444 27.53 -9.12 21.90
N TRP A 445 27.67 -9.05 23.22
CA TRP A 445 28.96 -9.11 23.93
C TRP A 445 29.34 -10.57 24.15
#